data_4bd9d1dd2872fef6013b3544e4953cb9
#
_entry.id   4bd9d1dd2872fef6013b3544e4953cb9
#
_cell.length_a   1.000
_cell.length_b   1.000
_cell.length_c   1.000
_cell.angle_alpha   90.00
_cell.angle_beta   90.00
_cell.angle_gamma   90.00
#
_symmetry.space_group_name_H-M   'P 1'
#
loop_
_entity.id
_entity.type
_entity.pdbx_description
1 polymer ?
#
loop_
_entity_poly.entity_id
_entity_poly.type
_entity_poly.pdbx_seq_one_letter_code
_entity_poly.pdbx_strand_id
1 'polypeptide(L)'
;WILTSLHNGVIQLWDYRMGTLLERFDEHDGPVRGIDFHRVQPLLVSGGDDYRIKVWDYKLRRCLFTLLGHLDYIRTVNFHNEYPWVVSASDDQTIRIWNWQSRSCVSVLTGHNHYVMCASFHPKDDLIVSASLDQTVRVWDITGLRKKTVRGPPVAIGTHVASSSLQELGASSSSASSVVSRVNADLFGGNDAIVK
;
A
#
# COMPACT_ATOMS: atom_id res chain seq x y z
N TRP A 1 -1.44 19.90 9.14
CA TRP A 1 -1.09 18.89 10.13
C TRP A 1 0.04 18.00 9.64
N ILE A 2 0.77 17.42 10.58
CA ILE A 2 1.81 16.42 10.32
C ILE A 2 1.48 15.17 11.10
N LEU A 3 1.64 14.02 10.46
CA LEU A 3 1.53 12.71 11.09
C LEU A 3 2.92 12.12 11.22
N THR A 4 3.26 11.63 12.40
CA THR A 4 4.55 10.98 12.67
C THR A 4 4.33 9.62 13.30
N SER A 5 5.17 8.66 12.95
CA SER A 5 5.19 7.33 13.55
C SER A 5 6.50 7.10 14.31
N LEU A 6 6.40 6.41 15.43
CA LEU A 6 7.52 6.19 16.32
C LEU A 6 7.86 4.70 16.45
N HIS A 7 9.09 4.44 16.88
CA HIS A 7 9.60 3.08 17.08
C HIS A 7 8.90 2.34 18.25
N ASN A 8 8.33 3.08 19.18
CA ASN A 8 7.59 2.52 20.32
C ASN A 8 6.11 2.23 20.05
N GLY A 9 5.68 2.23 18.79
CA GLY A 9 4.29 1.94 18.43
C GLY A 9 3.35 3.14 18.45
N VAL A 10 3.84 4.30 18.82
CA VAL A 10 3.04 5.51 18.93
C VAL A 10 2.96 6.23 17.60
N ILE A 11 1.79 6.73 17.27
CA ILE A 11 1.53 7.66 16.16
C ILE A 11 1.15 9.00 16.79
N GLN A 12 1.68 10.08 16.28
CA GLN A 12 1.40 11.42 16.77
C GLN A 12 0.89 12.31 15.64
N LEU A 13 -0.16 13.04 15.92
CA LEU A 13 -0.75 14.07 15.06
C LEU A 13 -0.38 15.45 15.60
N TRP A 14 0.22 16.27 14.78
CA TRP A 14 0.73 17.58 15.15
C TRP A 14 0.09 18.70 14.35
N ASP A 15 -0.16 19.83 15.00
CA ASP A 15 -0.30 21.11 14.32
C ASP A 15 1.08 21.70 14.10
N TYR A 16 1.56 21.70 12.83
CA TYR A 16 2.89 22.19 12.50
C TYR A 16 3.02 23.71 12.60
N ARG A 17 1.90 24.46 12.52
CA ARG A 17 1.92 25.92 12.63
C ARG A 17 2.06 26.36 14.08
N MET A 18 1.37 25.67 14.96
CA MET A 18 1.40 25.93 16.39
C MET A 18 2.53 25.18 17.12
N GLY A 19 3.14 24.19 16.47
CA GLY A 19 4.12 23.30 17.08
C GLY A 19 3.54 22.44 18.23
N THR A 20 2.23 22.21 18.21
CA THR A 20 1.52 21.52 19.30
C THR A 20 1.10 20.11 18.91
N LEU A 21 1.24 19.17 19.85
CA LEU A 21 0.69 17.83 19.72
C LEU A 21 -0.83 17.89 19.86
N LEU A 22 -1.55 17.43 18.82
CA LEU A 22 -3.01 17.40 18.81
C LEU A 22 -3.56 16.09 19.36
N GLU A 23 -2.91 14.95 18.99
CA GLU A 23 -3.39 13.64 19.39
C GLU A 23 -2.27 12.60 19.37
N ARG A 24 -2.45 11.57 20.19
CA ARG A 24 -1.55 10.42 20.30
C ARG A 24 -2.35 9.12 20.20
N PHE A 25 -1.90 8.22 19.32
CA PHE A 25 -2.46 6.87 19.14
C PHE A 25 -1.39 5.85 19.48
N ASP A 26 -1.62 4.95 20.43
CA ASP A 26 -0.62 4.03 21.00
C ASP A 26 -1.09 2.57 21.12
N GLU A 27 -1.89 2.10 20.16
CA GLU A 27 -2.41 0.74 20.16
C GLU A 27 -1.60 -0.26 19.30
N HIS A 28 -0.50 0.16 18.65
CA HIS A 28 0.41 -0.76 17.98
C HIS A 28 1.38 -1.38 18.99
N ASP A 29 1.64 -2.67 18.80
CA ASP A 29 2.62 -3.42 19.59
C ASP A 29 3.94 -3.52 18.80
N GLY A 30 4.73 -2.45 18.88
CA GLY A 30 6.01 -2.32 18.20
C GLY A 30 6.05 -1.18 17.17
N PRO A 31 7.20 -1.02 16.48
CA PRO A 31 7.44 0.07 15.56
C PRO A 31 6.37 0.24 14.49
N VAL A 32 5.88 1.46 14.33
CA VAL A 32 5.00 1.83 13.20
C VAL A 32 5.86 2.39 12.08
N ARG A 33 5.78 1.76 10.90
CA ARG A 33 6.64 2.09 9.76
C ARG A 33 5.92 2.82 8.64
N GLY A 34 4.67 2.44 8.37
CA GLY A 34 3.85 3.06 7.34
C GLY A 34 2.70 3.84 7.96
N ILE A 35 2.48 5.05 7.49
CA ILE A 35 1.35 5.90 7.88
C ILE A 35 0.89 6.72 6.68
N ASP A 36 -0.41 6.98 6.59
CA ASP A 36 -0.96 7.84 5.55
C ASP A 36 -2.27 8.50 5.99
N PHE A 37 -2.55 9.68 5.45
CA PHE A 37 -3.81 10.38 5.62
C PHE A 37 -4.79 10.07 4.49
N HIS A 38 -6.05 9.84 4.83
CA HIS A 38 -7.11 9.87 3.83
C HIS A 38 -7.37 11.32 3.37
N ARG A 39 -7.48 11.52 2.06
CA ARG A 39 -7.55 12.88 1.46
C ARG A 39 -8.82 13.66 1.83
N VAL A 40 -9.93 12.98 2.02
CA VAL A 40 -11.27 13.61 2.18
C VAL A 40 -11.85 13.33 3.56
N GLN A 41 -11.73 12.08 4.03
CA GLN A 41 -12.31 11.67 5.32
C GLN A 41 -11.32 11.90 6.46
N PRO A 42 -11.79 12.06 7.69
CA PRO A 42 -10.95 12.28 8.86
C PRO A 42 -10.26 10.97 9.31
N LEU A 43 -9.70 10.25 8.37
CA LEU A 43 -9.06 8.96 8.59
C LEU A 43 -7.56 9.03 8.40
N LEU A 44 -6.87 8.19 9.14
CA LEU A 44 -5.49 7.82 8.88
C LEU A 44 -5.35 6.31 8.92
N VAL A 45 -4.34 5.78 8.25
CA VAL A 45 -3.97 4.36 8.26
C VAL A 45 -2.54 4.21 8.75
N SER A 46 -2.28 3.13 9.46
CA SER A 46 -0.95 2.77 9.95
C SER A 46 -0.66 1.29 9.78
N GLY A 47 0.59 0.95 9.62
CA GLY A 47 1.09 -0.43 9.58
C GLY A 47 2.45 -0.54 10.26
N GLY A 48 2.71 -1.64 10.93
CA GLY A 48 3.91 -1.79 11.75
C GLY A 48 4.42 -3.21 11.91
N ASP A 49 5.36 -3.35 12.85
CA ASP A 49 6.05 -4.60 13.14
C ASP A 49 5.15 -5.61 13.87
N ASP A 50 3.96 -5.21 14.30
CA ASP A 50 2.93 -6.09 14.85
C ASP A 50 2.09 -6.80 13.78
N TYR A 51 2.44 -6.68 12.49
CA TYR A 51 1.78 -7.27 11.31
C TYR A 51 0.36 -6.76 11.06
N ARG A 52 -0.04 -5.69 11.76
CA ARG A 52 -1.39 -5.14 11.73
C ARG A 52 -1.44 -3.85 10.94
N ILE A 53 -2.53 -3.69 10.21
CA ILE A 53 -2.92 -2.39 9.64
C ILE A 53 -4.07 -1.88 10.48
N LYS A 54 -3.95 -0.67 10.97
CA LYS A 54 -5.01 -0.02 11.75
C LYS A 54 -5.54 1.20 11.00
N VAL A 55 -6.85 1.36 11.02
CA VAL A 55 -7.53 2.54 10.48
C VAL A 55 -8.13 3.32 11.65
N TRP A 56 -7.83 4.59 11.69
CA TRP A 56 -8.17 5.48 12.79
C TRP A 56 -9.02 6.64 12.30
N ASP A 57 -9.90 7.11 13.15
CA ASP A 57 -10.56 8.40 12.98
C ASP A 57 -9.91 9.41 13.93
N TYR A 58 -9.25 10.42 13.37
CA TYR A 58 -8.54 11.41 14.17
C TYR A 58 -9.46 12.46 14.80
N LYS A 59 -10.71 12.62 14.34
CA LYS A 59 -11.71 13.44 15.00
C LYS A 59 -12.33 12.71 16.19
N LEU A 60 -12.62 11.42 16.04
CA LEU A 60 -13.11 10.57 17.11
C LEU A 60 -12.00 10.11 18.07
N ARG A 61 -10.74 10.33 17.70
CA ARG A 61 -9.53 10.02 18.47
C ARG A 61 -9.41 8.54 18.85
N ARG A 62 -9.76 7.64 17.93
CA ARG A 62 -9.74 6.20 18.21
C ARG A 62 -9.44 5.35 16.98
N CYS A 63 -8.97 4.13 17.22
CA CYS A 63 -8.93 3.09 16.21
C CYS A 63 -10.36 2.65 15.87
N LEU A 64 -10.68 2.61 14.59
CA LEU A 64 -11.97 2.13 14.10
C LEU A 64 -11.97 0.61 13.94
N PHE A 65 -10.90 0.07 13.37
CA PHE A 65 -10.72 -1.36 13.14
C PHE A 65 -9.27 -1.68 12.76
N THR A 66 -8.98 -2.97 12.83
CA THR A 66 -7.70 -3.56 12.44
C THR A 66 -7.92 -4.52 11.27
N LEU A 67 -7.03 -4.43 10.27
CA LEU A 67 -6.97 -5.38 9.16
C LEU A 67 -5.84 -6.38 9.45
N LEU A 68 -6.19 -7.66 9.39
CA LEU A 68 -5.29 -8.77 9.69
C LEU A 68 -5.04 -9.62 8.46
N GLY A 69 -3.82 -10.12 8.28
CA GLY A 69 -3.50 -11.04 7.21
C GLY A 69 -2.04 -11.07 6.79
N HIS A 70 -1.27 -9.97 6.94
CA HIS A 70 0.17 -10.04 6.75
C HIS A 70 0.81 -10.97 7.78
N LEU A 71 1.87 -11.65 7.38
CA LEU A 71 2.57 -12.65 8.16
C LEU A 71 3.93 -12.15 8.68
N ASP A 72 4.29 -10.91 8.35
CA ASP A 72 5.53 -10.27 8.78
C ASP A 72 5.37 -8.74 8.78
N TYR A 73 6.42 -8.00 9.14
CA TYR A 73 6.46 -6.55 9.29
C TYR A 73 5.86 -5.83 8.09
N ILE A 74 5.02 -4.85 8.36
CA ILE A 74 4.43 -3.99 7.35
C ILE A 74 5.31 -2.76 7.20
N ARG A 75 5.85 -2.54 5.99
CA ARG A 75 6.79 -1.47 5.70
C ARG A 75 6.11 -0.19 5.26
N THR A 76 5.08 -0.29 4.42
CA THR A 76 4.32 0.87 3.96
C THR A 76 2.84 0.56 3.88
N VAL A 77 2.04 1.61 4.07
CA VAL A 77 0.60 1.61 3.84
C VAL A 77 0.19 2.93 3.21
N ASN A 78 -0.69 2.90 2.20
CA ASN A 78 -1.22 4.12 1.57
C ASN A 78 -2.68 3.95 1.19
N PHE A 79 -3.45 5.02 1.34
CA PHE A 79 -4.80 5.09 0.80
C PHE A 79 -4.79 5.30 -0.71
N HIS A 80 -5.78 4.71 -1.38
CA HIS A 80 -6.09 5.06 -2.75
C HIS A 80 -6.80 6.42 -2.82
N ASN A 81 -6.57 7.17 -3.89
CA ASN A 81 -7.11 8.52 -4.03
C ASN A 81 -8.64 8.57 -4.17
N GLU A 82 -9.23 7.59 -4.86
CA GLU A 82 -10.65 7.57 -5.25
C GLU A 82 -11.41 6.39 -4.68
N TYR A 83 -10.78 5.20 -4.64
CA TYR A 83 -11.42 3.97 -4.19
C TYR A 83 -11.21 3.75 -2.69
N PRO A 84 -12.11 2.99 -2.03
CA PRO A 84 -11.98 2.66 -0.62
C PRO A 84 -10.89 1.60 -0.40
N TRP A 85 -9.74 1.80 -1.00
CA TRP A 85 -8.63 0.85 -0.93
C TRP A 85 -7.45 1.39 -0.16
N VAL A 86 -6.75 0.45 0.48
CA VAL A 86 -5.43 0.64 1.07
C VAL A 86 -4.49 -0.36 0.44
N VAL A 87 -3.29 0.05 0.06
CA VAL A 87 -2.19 -0.85 -0.31
C VAL A 87 -1.23 -0.97 0.84
N SER A 88 -0.70 -2.16 1.06
CA SER A 88 0.35 -2.42 2.04
C SER A 88 1.46 -3.28 1.45
N ALA A 89 2.70 -3.02 1.86
CA ALA A 89 3.88 -3.82 1.52
C ALA A 89 4.47 -4.41 2.79
N SER A 90 4.95 -5.65 2.72
CA SER A 90 5.42 -6.39 3.89
C SER A 90 6.69 -7.21 3.62
N ASP A 91 7.37 -7.53 4.72
CA ASP A 91 8.49 -8.46 4.74
C ASP A 91 8.06 -9.90 4.43
N ASP A 92 6.75 -10.21 4.48
CA ASP A 92 6.19 -11.47 4.01
C ASP A 92 6.25 -11.66 2.48
N GLN A 93 6.94 -10.76 1.76
CA GLN A 93 7.15 -10.74 0.31
C GLN A 93 5.89 -10.45 -0.50
N THR A 94 4.81 -10.07 0.16
CA THR A 94 3.53 -9.76 -0.50
C THR A 94 3.19 -8.28 -0.44
N ILE A 95 2.40 -7.87 -1.42
CA ILE A 95 1.67 -6.61 -1.40
C ILE A 95 0.20 -6.97 -1.28
N ARG A 96 -0.52 -6.29 -0.39
CA ARG A 96 -1.95 -6.55 -0.23
C ARG A 96 -2.74 -5.29 -0.52
N ILE A 97 -3.90 -5.50 -1.13
CA ILE A 97 -4.90 -4.46 -1.36
C ILE A 97 -6.09 -4.77 -0.49
N TRP A 98 -6.49 -3.81 0.30
CA TRP A 98 -7.58 -3.92 1.27
C TRP A 98 -8.70 -2.97 0.90
N ASN A 99 -9.93 -3.40 1.06
CA ASN A 99 -11.05 -2.48 1.07
C ASN A 99 -11.34 -2.13 2.54
N TRP A 100 -11.10 -0.86 2.92
CA TRP A 100 -11.27 -0.42 4.29
C TRP A 100 -12.73 -0.26 4.70
N GLN A 101 -13.68 -0.09 3.76
CA GLN A 101 -15.11 -0.04 4.06
C GLN A 101 -15.66 -1.44 4.39
N SER A 102 -15.35 -2.43 3.57
CA SER A 102 -15.74 -3.83 3.83
C SER A 102 -14.80 -4.54 4.82
N ARG A 103 -13.67 -3.92 5.17
CA ARG A 103 -12.64 -4.45 6.09
C ARG A 103 -12.05 -5.78 5.63
N SER A 104 -11.93 -5.98 4.33
CA SER A 104 -11.48 -7.23 3.74
C SER A 104 -10.26 -7.04 2.83
N CYS A 105 -9.42 -8.08 2.74
CA CYS A 105 -8.37 -8.14 1.74
C CYS A 105 -8.99 -8.43 0.37
N VAL A 106 -8.80 -7.53 -0.59
CA VAL A 106 -9.34 -7.63 -1.95
C VAL A 106 -8.42 -8.41 -2.86
N SER A 107 -7.12 -8.26 -2.68
CA SER A 107 -6.11 -8.93 -3.50
C SER A 107 -4.78 -9.07 -2.76
N VAL A 108 -4.07 -10.13 -3.08
CA VAL A 108 -2.69 -10.38 -2.66
C VAL A 108 -1.82 -10.48 -3.91
N LEU A 109 -0.84 -9.59 -4.04
CA LEU A 109 0.11 -9.59 -5.15
C LEU A 109 1.37 -10.31 -4.70
N THR A 110 1.70 -11.38 -5.39
CA THR A 110 2.87 -12.23 -5.12
C THR A 110 3.80 -12.22 -6.31
N GLY A 111 5.09 -12.40 -6.05
CA GLY A 111 6.09 -12.45 -7.10
C GLY A 111 7.44 -11.86 -6.70
N HIS A 112 7.50 -10.95 -5.72
CA HIS A 112 8.78 -10.59 -5.11
C HIS A 112 9.37 -11.77 -4.34
N ASN A 113 10.71 -11.87 -4.38
CA ASN A 113 11.45 -12.96 -3.75
C ASN A 113 12.16 -12.55 -2.45
N HIS A 114 11.93 -11.32 -2.01
CA HIS A 114 12.45 -10.78 -0.75
C HIS A 114 11.49 -9.71 -0.23
N TYR A 115 11.77 -9.13 0.93
CA TYR A 115 10.97 -8.11 1.59
C TYR A 115 10.54 -7.00 0.65
N VAL A 116 9.26 -6.66 0.64
CA VAL A 116 8.75 -5.53 -0.12
C VAL A 116 8.82 -4.29 0.75
N MET A 117 9.73 -3.40 0.39
CA MET A 117 10.05 -2.22 1.20
C MET A 117 9.06 -1.07 1.00
N CYS A 118 8.47 -0.99 -0.19
CA CYS A 118 7.54 0.07 -0.54
C CYS A 118 6.53 -0.40 -1.58
N ALA A 119 5.30 0.05 -1.45
CA ALA A 119 4.29 -0.06 -2.50
C ALA A 119 3.41 1.18 -2.47
N SER A 120 3.02 1.68 -3.64
CA SER A 120 2.18 2.85 -3.77
C SER A 120 1.25 2.73 -4.97
N PHE A 121 0.04 3.29 -4.86
CA PHE A 121 -0.86 3.43 -5.99
C PHE A 121 -0.37 4.51 -6.96
N HIS A 122 -0.56 4.27 -8.26
CA HIS A 122 -0.44 5.34 -9.24
C HIS A 122 -1.56 6.39 -9.00
N PRO A 123 -1.27 7.70 -9.13
CA PRO A 123 -2.22 8.74 -8.76
C PRO A 123 -3.49 8.80 -9.64
N LYS A 124 -3.46 8.24 -10.86
CA LYS A 124 -4.55 8.32 -11.84
C LYS A 124 -4.94 6.97 -12.44
N ASP A 125 -3.96 6.10 -12.69
CA ASP A 125 -4.17 4.82 -13.37
C ASP A 125 -4.31 3.67 -12.37
N ASP A 126 -4.93 2.59 -12.80
CA ASP A 126 -5.13 1.39 -11.99
C ASP A 126 -3.84 0.55 -11.91
N LEU A 127 -2.78 1.17 -11.41
CA LEU A 127 -1.46 0.57 -11.26
C LEU A 127 -0.95 0.72 -9.83
N ILE A 128 -0.12 -0.24 -9.42
CA ILE A 128 0.69 -0.17 -8.21
C ILE A 128 2.15 -0.31 -8.63
N VAL A 129 3.02 0.47 -8.03
CA VAL A 129 4.46 0.29 -8.11
C VAL A 129 4.97 -0.24 -6.78
N SER A 130 5.92 -1.16 -6.80
CA SER A 130 6.58 -1.69 -5.61
C SER A 130 8.08 -1.81 -5.79
N ALA A 131 8.80 -1.70 -4.68
CA ALA A 131 10.25 -1.91 -4.60
C ALA A 131 10.57 -2.93 -3.50
N SER A 132 11.51 -3.84 -3.79
CA SER A 132 11.87 -4.93 -2.90
C SER A 132 13.37 -5.05 -2.71
N LEU A 133 13.77 -5.71 -1.61
CA LEU A 133 15.16 -6.12 -1.39
C LEU A 133 15.61 -7.23 -2.35
N ASP A 134 14.71 -7.78 -3.18
CA ASP A 134 15.09 -8.63 -4.31
C ASP A 134 15.76 -7.86 -5.45
N GLN A 135 16.04 -6.56 -5.23
CA GLN A 135 16.67 -5.64 -6.17
C GLN A 135 15.81 -5.32 -7.39
N THR A 136 14.50 -5.57 -7.33
CA THR A 136 13.57 -5.27 -8.42
C THR A 136 12.54 -4.23 -8.02
N VAL A 137 12.12 -3.46 -9.02
CA VAL A 137 10.91 -2.65 -8.99
C VAL A 137 9.88 -3.33 -9.90
N ARG A 138 8.64 -3.43 -9.43
CA ARG A 138 7.54 -4.04 -10.20
C ARG A 138 6.38 -3.09 -10.33
N VAL A 139 5.72 -3.18 -11.48
CA VAL A 139 4.46 -2.49 -11.75
C VAL A 139 3.36 -3.55 -11.89
N TRP A 140 2.24 -3.33 -11.20
CA TRP A 140 1.13 -4.26 -11.11
C TRP A 140 -0.11 -3.61 -11.70
N ASP A 141 -0.74 -4.28 -12.66
CA ASP A 141 -2.04 -3.87 -13.20
C ASP A 141 -3.17 -4.37 -12.30
N ILE A 142 -3.96 -3.44 -11.77
CA ILE A 142 -5.08 -3.71 -10.88
C ILE A 142 -6.44 -3.36 -11.51
N THR A 143 -6.49 -3.10 -12.82
CA THR A 143 -7.70 -2.76 -13.57
C THR A 143 -8.85 -3.76 -13.33
N GLY A 144 -8.52 -5.05 -13.16
CA GLY A 144 -9.49 -6.10 -12.86
C GLY A 144 -10.21 -5.95 -11.51
N LEU A 145 -9.65 -5.23 -10.55
CA LEU A 145 -10.25 -5.05 -9.22
C LEU A 145 -11.45 -4.10 -9.25
N ARG A 146 -11.47 -3.11 -10.14
CA ARG A 146 -12.61 -2.20 -10.33
C ARG A 146 -13.89 -2.95 -10.65
N LYS A 147 -13.80 -3.95 -11.53
CA LYS A 147 -14.95 -4.76 -11.98
C LYS A 147 -15.54 -5.63 -10.87
N LYS A 148 -14.72 -6.02 -9.88
CA LYS A 148 -15.17 -6.83 -8.74
C LYS A 148 -15.85 -5.99 -7.66
N THR A 149 -15.46 -4.74 -7.50
CA THR A 149 -15.99 -3.85 -6.45
C THR A 149 -17.39 -3.32 -6.79
N VAL A 150 -17.76 -3.28 -8.07
CA VAL A 150 -19.07 -2.77 -8.54
C VAL A 150 -20.17 -3.84 -8.54
N ARG A 151 -19.84 -5.12 -8.37
CA ARG A 151 -20.80 -6.24 -8.43
C ARG A 151 -20.99 -6.92 -7.06
N GLY A 152 -21.94 -6.38 -6.27
CA GLY A 152 -22.68 -7.16 -5.27
C GLY A 152 -22.05 -7.40 -3.90
N PRO A 153 -22.86 -7.93 -2.96
CA PRO A 153 -22.45 -8.20 -1.57
C PRO A 153 -21.36 -9.26 -1.50
N PRO A 154 -20.57 -9.29 -0.40
CA PRO A 154 -19.43 -10.19 -0.27
C PRO A 154 -19.88 -11.64 -0.27
N VAL A 155 -19.51 -12.38 -1.30
CA VAL A 155 -19.52 -13.85 -1.28
C VAL A 155 -18.33 -14.29 -0.43
N ALA A 156 -18.55 -15.19 0.50
CA ALA A 156 -17.52 -15.80 1.33
C ALA A 156 -16.37 -16.32 0.44
N ILE A 157 -15.19 -15.74 0.60
CA ILE A 157 -14.04 -16.04 -0.25
C ILE A 157 -13.23 -17.15 0.41
N GLY A 158 -13.32 -18.33 -0.19
CA GLY A 158 -12.23 -19.29 -0.11
C GLY A 158 -10.96 -18.66 -0.69
N THR A 159 -9.82 -18.98 -0.11
CA THR A 159 -8.49 -18.52 -0.51
C THR A 159 -8.26 -18.72 -2.01
N HIS A 160 -8.55 -17.72 -2.83
CA HIS A 160 -8.13 -17.71 -4.21
C HIS A 160 -6.82 -16.92 -4.30
N VAL A 161 -5.75 -17.66 -4.48
CA VAL A 161 -4.50 -17.10 -5.00
C VAL A 161 -4.80 -16.61 -6.41
N ALA A 162 -5.01 -15.32 -6.56
CA ALA A 162 -5.06 -14.73 -7.88
C ALA A 162 -3.62 -14.69 -8.40
N SER A 163 -3.26 -15.70 -9.19
CA SER A 163 -2.09 -15.60 -10.06
C SER A 163 -2.35 -14.41 -10.99
N SER A 164 -1.66 -13.31 -10.79
CA SER A 164 -1.62 -12.24 -11.75
C SER A 164 -0.91 -12.77 -12.98
N SER A 165 -1.67 -13.31 -13.93
CA SER A 165 -1.16 -13.55 -15.26
C SER A 165 -0.73 -12.19 -15.82
N LEU A 166 0.55 -12.02 -16.08
CA LEU A 166 1.05 -11.03 -17.00
C LEU A 166 0.32 -11.28 -18.32
N GLN A 167 -0.71 -10.49 -18.62
CA GLN A 167 -1.19 -10.42 -19.98
C GLN A 167 -0.12 -9.69 -20.78
N GLU A 168 0.67 -10.48 -21.49
CA GLU A 168 1.53 -10.00 -22.55
C GLU A 168 0.67 -9.23 -23.57
N LEU A 169 0.89 -7.94 -23.67
CA LEU A 169 0.55 -7.20 -24.88
C LEU A 169 1.44 -7.77 -25.98
N GLY A 170 0.84 -8.53 -26.88
CA GLY A 170 1.39 -9.34 -27.93
C GLY A 170 2.74 -8.90 -28.49
N ALA A 171 3.78 -9.57 -28.07
CA ALA A 171 5.04 -9.73 -28.78
C ALA A 171 5.72 -10.99 -28.28
N SER A 172 6.07 -11.85 -29.19
CA SER A 172 6.75 -13.12 -29.05
C SER A 172 7.93 -13.07 -28.08
N SER A 173 7.96 -14.06 -27.18
CA SER A 173 9.08 -14.60 -26.39
C SER A 173 10.37 -13.77 -26.37
N SER A 174 10.52 -12.91 -25.37
CA SER A 174 11.79 -12.47 -24.83
C SER A 174 11.62 -12.02 -23.38
N SER A 175 12.55 -12.45 -22.55
CA SER A 175 12.61 -12.38 -21.10
C SER A 175 11.97 -11.14 -20.41
N ALA A 176 11.31 -11.37 -19.28
CA ALA A 176 10.63 -10.39 -18.42
C ALA A 176 11.47 -9.15 -18.03
N SER A 177 12.81 -9.20 -18.19
CA SER A 177 13.71 -8.09 -17.90
C SER A 177 13.65 -6.94 -18.92
N SER A 178 13.21 -7.19 -20.15
CA SER A 178 13.15 -6.17 -21.20
C SER A 178 11.88 -5.27 -21.12
N VAL A 179 10.83 -5.76 -20.50
CA VAL A 179 9.57 -5.00 -20.32
C VAL A 179 9.71 -4.00 -19.19
N VAL A 180 10.41 -4.35 -18.11
CA VAL A 180 10.62 -3.45 -16.97
C VAL A 180 11.47 -2.23 -17.34
N SER A 181 12.48 -2.40 -18.20
CA SER A 181 13.31 -1.28 -18.65
C SER A 181 12.57 -0.29 -19.57
N ARG A 182 11.58 -0.74 -20.35
CA ARG A 182 10.76 0.16 -21.18
C ARG A 182 9.76 0.99 -20.38
N VAL A 183 9.13 0.38 -19.36
CA VAL A 183 8.18 1.10 -18.50
C VAL A 183 8.89 2.17 -17.66
N ASN A 184 10.14 1.90 -17.21
CA ASN A 184 10.93 2.88 -16.49
C ASN A 184 11.34 4.09 -17.36
N ALA A 185 11.58 3.90 -18.65
CA ALA A 185 11.93 5.00 -19.55
C ALA A 185 10.75 5.94 -19.79
N ASP A 186 9.54 5.40 -19.87
CA ASP A 186 8.32 6.18 -20.13
C ASP A 186 7.78 6.89 -18.87
N LEU A 187 8.03 6.34 -17.68
CA LEU A 187 7.59 6.94 -16.41
C LEU A 187 8.51 8.07 -15.90
N PHE A 188 9.78 8.02 -16.27
CA PHE A 188 10.79 9.00 -15.87
C PHE A 188 11.33 9.76 -17.09
N GLY A 189 10.45 10.08 -18.05
CA GLY A 189 10.74 10.81 -19.27
C GLY A 189 11.75 11.92 -19.05
N GLY A 190 12.85 11.77 -19.70
CA GLY A 190 14.08 12.48 -19.77
C GLY A 190 14.18 13.89 -19.22
N ASN A 191 15.13 14.05 -18.33
CA ASN A 191 16.08 15.18 -18.42
C ASN A 191 17.38 14.72 -17.81
N ASP A 192 18.34 14.46 -18.67
CA ASP A 192 19.74 14.36 -18.32
C ASP A 192 20.20 15.70 -17.71
N ALA A 193 20.19 15.76 -16.41
CA ALA A 193 20.94 16.77 -15.69
C ALA A 193 22.13 16.06 -15.05
N ILE A 194 23.22 16.06 -15.75
CA ILE A 194 24.56 15.74 -15.25
C ILE A 194 24.85 16.70 -14.12
N VAL A 195 24.91 16.20 -12.89
CA VAL A 195 25.55 16.92 -11.78
C VAL A 195 26.97 16.42 -11.68
N LYS A 196 27.90 17.34 -11.92
CA LYS A 196 29.32 17.18 -11.62
C LYS A 196 29.56 17.25 -10.12
#